data_f5f792886829a85febcb72dd946a10f1
#
_entry.id   f5f792886829a85febcb72dd946a10f1
#
_cell.length_a   1.000
_cell.length_b   1.000
_cell.length_c   1.000
_cell.angle_alpha   90.00
_cell.angle_beta   90.00
_cell.angle_gamma   90.00
#
_symmetry.space_group_name_H-M   'P 1'
#
loop_
_entity.id
_entity.type
_entity.pdbx_description
1 polymer ?
#
loop_
_entity_poly.entity_id
_entity_poly.type
_entity_poly.pdbx_seq_one_letter_code
_entity_poly.pdbx_strand_id
1 'polypeptide(L)'
;MSRRVEIDIIIRSGKAYIPTLYRDEKHRLYFSQEPVLVVDLAFESILEAIRKKIEEGNPPMEVPNVQEFLKRRDVPPVTKAAGFKSWRSFVKKARAYGISFLEDKIIVTMSGPSKGGWLVYDPKKTKEFPPNTPLEEVVRVIWEDLRSTPELWEEDAP
;
A
#
# COMPACT_ATOMS: atom_id res chain seq x y z
N MET A 1 -23.07 8.24 7.06
CA MET A 1 -22.13 8.60 5.98
C MET A 1 -21.09 7.50 5.83
N SER A 2 -21.06 6.92 4.65
CA SER A 2 -20.06 5.89 4.37
C SER A 2 -18.68 6.54 4.28
N ARG A 3 -17.72 5.90 4.89
CA ARG A 3 -16.35 6.38 4.94
C ARG A 3 -15.54 5.68 3.85
N ARG A 4 -15.04 6.43 2.91
CA ARG A 4 -14.08 5.89 1.95
C ARG A 4 -12.74 5.73 2.68
N VAL A 5 -12.15 4.55 2.59
CA VAL A 5 -10.83 4.26 3.16
C VAL A 5 -9.95 3.67 2.07
N GLU A 6 -8.76 4.24 1.92
CA GLU A 6 -7.73 3.76 1.00
C GLU A 6 -6.55 3.22 1.79
N ILE A 7 -6.06 2.05 1.40
CA ILE A 7 -4.91 1.42 2.05
C ILE A 7 -3.92 0.99 0.97
N ASP A 8 -2.65 1.35 1.14
CA ASP A 8 -1.55 0.86 0.32
C ASP A 8 -0.71 -0.11 1.11
N ILE A 9 -0.28 -1.18 0.47
CA ILE A 9 0.59 -2.18 1.05
C ILE A 9 1.72 -2.41 0.05
N ILE A 10 2.96 -2.23 0.49
CA ILE A 10 4.13 -2.45 -0.36
C ILE A 10 4.96 -3.56 0.24
N ILE A 11 5.25 -4.57 -0.57
CA ILE A 11 5.95 -5.77 -0.13
C ILE A 11 7.35 -5.79 -0.72
N ARG A 12 8.32 -6.02 0.15
CA ARG A 12 9.73 -6.17 -0.24
C ARG A 12 10.48 -6.97 0.81
N SER A 13 11.30 -7.91 0.36
CA SER A 13 12.28 -8.61 1.22
C SER A 13 11.69 -9.22 2.49
N GLY A 14 10.56 -9.90 2.35
CA GLY A 14 9.92 -10.59 3.48
C GLY A 14 9.16 -9.69 4.44
N LYS A 15 8.93 -8.43 4.07
CA LYS A 15 8.20 -7.46 4.91
C LYS A 15 7.08 -6.79 4.15
N ALA A 16 6.03 -6.45 4.89
CA ALA A 16 4.94 -5.61 4.39
C ALA A 16 5.07 -4.21 5.01
N TYR A 17 5.05 -3.20 4.16
CA TYR A 17 5.14 -1.79 4.55
C TYR A 17 3.80 -1.14 4.27
N ILE A 18 3.13 -0.65 5.31
CA ILE A 18 1.80 -0.06 5.20
C ILE A 18 1.87 1.37 5.70
N PRO A 19 2.01 2.36 4.79
CA PRO A 19 2.10 3.76 5.18
C PRO A 19 0.74 4.30 5.63
N THR A 20 0.76 5.47 6.27
CA THR A 20 -0.45 6.22 6.55
C THR A 20 -0.77 7.04 5.32
N LEU A 21 -1.97 6.85 4.75
CA LEU A 21 -2.40 7.65 3.60
C LEU A 21 -3.21 8.83 4.09
N TYR A 22 -2.67 10.03 3.90
CA TYR A 22 -3.35 11.27 4.19
C TYR A 22 -4.16 11.70 2.96
N ARG A 23 -5.34 12.24 3.22
CA ARG A 23 -6.23 12.69 2.15
C ARG A 23 -6.19 14.21 2.02
N ASP A 24 -5.82 14.69 0.85
CA ASP A 24 -5.93 16.09 0.48
C ASP A 24 -7.25 16.30 -0.28
N GLU A 25 -8.24 16.87 0.41
CA GLU A 25 -9.57 17.04 -0.17
C GLU A 25 -9.58 18.07 -1.31
N LYS A 26 -8.72 19.07 -1.24
CA LYS A 26 -8.64 20.12 -2.26
C LYS A 26 -8.26 19.54 -3.63
N HIS A 27 -7.28 18.65 -3.65
CA HIS A 27 -6.77 18.04 -4.89
C HIS A 27 -7.31 16.64 -5.12
N ARG A 28 -8.07 16.09 -4.18
CA ARG A 28 -8.63 14.73 -4.21
C ARG A 28 -7.55 13.66 -4.37
N LEU A 29 -6.42 13.87 -3.70
CA LEU A 29 -5.26 12.98 -3.76
C LEU A 29 -4.99 12.36 -2.39
N TYR A 30 -4.31 11.21 -2.42
CA TYR A 30 -3.81 10.55 -1.22
C TYR A 30 -2.30 10.61 -1.23
N PHE A 31 -1.71 10.94 -0.09
CA PHE A 31 -0.28 11.03 0.08
C PHE A 31 0.20 10.07 1.15
N SER A 32 1.19 9.26 0.80
CA SER A 32 1.84 8.34 1.73
C SER A 32 2.71 9.11 2.71
N GLN A 33 2.50 8.87 3.99
CA GLN A 33 3.21 9.55 5.07
C GLN A 33 3.55 8.58 6.20
N GLU A 34 4.34 9.05 7.15
CA GLU A 34 4.57 8.34 8.40
C GLU A 34 3.36 8.48 9.33
N PRO A 35 3.11 7.55 10.23
CA PRO A 35 3.91 6.35 10.45
C PRO A 35 3.68 5.27 9.39
N VAL A 36 4.71 4.48 9.15
CA VAL A 36 4.65 3.30 8.29
C VAL A 36 4.67 2.07 9.20
N LEU A 37 3.65 1.23 9.10
CA LEU A 37 3.64 -0.06 9.80
C LEU A 37 4.52 -1.03 9.01
N VAL A 38 5.42 -1.70 9.72
CA VAL A 38 6.29 -2.71 9.13
C VAL A 38 5.96 -4.04 9.82
N VAL A 39 5.45 -5.00 9.05
CA VAL A 39 5.06 -6.30 9.59
C VAL A 39 5.68 -7.43 8.76
N ASP A 40 5.86 -8.57 9.39
CA ASP A 40 6.33 -9.76 8.70
C ASP A 40 5.26 -10.30 7.74
N LEU A 41 5.69 -11.04 6.73
CA LEU A 41 4.76 -11.68 5.80
C LEU A 41 4.08 -12.88 6.47
N ALA A 42 3.04 -12.59 7.23
CA ALA A 42 2.17 -13.59 7.84
C ALA A 42 0.74 -13.09 7.67
N PHE A 43 -0.17 -13.99 7.33
CA PHE A 43 -1.56 -13.62 7.06
C PHE A 43 -2.17 -12.82 8.21
N GLU A 44 -2.05 -13.30 9.45
CA GLU A 44 -2.62 -12.64 10.62
C GLU A 44 -1.99 -11.28 10.90
N SER A 45 -0.69 -11.13 10.67
CA SER A 45 0.02 -9.87 10.86
C SER A 45 -0.46 -8.81 9.86
N ILE A 46 -0.61 -9.19 8.62
CA ILE A 46 -1.11 -8.30 7.56
C ILE A 46 -2.57 -7.94 7.83
N LEU A 47 -3.39 -8.93 8.17
CA LEU A 47 -4.81 -8.71 8.47
C LEU A 47 -4.99 -7.71 9.61
N GLU A 48 -4.25 -7.89 10.70
CA GLU A 48 -4.32 -7.01 11.86
C GLU A 48 -3.86 -5.59 11.54
N ALA A 49 -2.78 -5.47 10.76
CA ALA A 49 -2.29 -4.16 10.33
C ALA A 49 -3.32 -3.43 9.46
N ILE A 50 -4.01 -4.14 8.57
CA ILE A 50 -5.06 -3.57 7.73
C ILE A 50 -6.25 -3.13 8.59
N ARG A 51 -6.67 -3.95 9.57
CA ARG A 51 -7.73 -3.57 10.50
C ARG A 51 -7.41 -2.25 11.20
N LYS A 52 -6.18 -2.13 11.67
CA LYS A 52 -5.72 -0.93 12.36
C LYS A 52 -5.79 0.29 11.44
N LYS A 53 -5.38 0.15 10.19
CA LYS A 53 -5.45 1.24 9.22
C LYS A 53 -6.89 1.62 8.86
N ILE A 54 -7.79 0.66 8.82
CA ILE A 54 -9.23 0.94 8.60
C ILE A 54 -9.77 1.77 9.75
N GLU A 55 -9.45 1.41 11.00
CA GLU A 55 -9.90 2.16 12.17
C GLU A 55 -9.36 3.59 12.19
N GLU A 56 -8.08 3.77 11.84
CA GLU A 56 -7.48 5.09 11.76
C GLU A 56 -8.08 5.94 10.64
N GLY A 57 -8.45 5.30 9.53
CA GLY A 57 -8.92 5.97 8.33
C GLY A 57 -7.80 6.71 7.63
N ASN A 58 -8.17 7.68 6.79
CA ASN A 58 -7.23 8.51 6.06
C ASN A 58 -7.28 9.93 6.64
N PRO A 59 -6.30 10.30 7.48
CA PRO A 59 -6.31 11.64 8.09
C PRO A 59 -6.28 12.74 7.03
N PRO A 60 -6.94 13.88 7.28
CA PRO A 60 -6.91 14.98 6.34
C PRO A 60 -5.57 15.72 6.38
N MET A 61 -5.17 16.29 5.25
CA MET A 61 -4.05 17.19 5.16
C MET A 61 -4.33 18.25 4.12
N GLU A 62 -3.65 19.39 4.21
CA GLU A 62 -3.71 20.43 3.20
C GLU A 62 -2.36 20.55 2.51
N VAL A 63 -2.38 20.46 1.18
CA VAL A 63 -1.19 20.63 0.36
C VAL A 63 -1.44 21.78 -0.60
N PRO A 64 -0.97 23.01 -0.28
CA PRO A 64 -1.21 24.18 -1.11
C PRO A 64 -0.66 24.02 -2.53
N ASN A 65 0.51 23.40 -2.66
CA ASN A 65 1.14 23.15 -3.95
C ASN A 65 1.70 21.72 -3.97
N VAL A 66 1.05 20.85 -4.74
CA VAL A 66 1.43 19.43 -4.82
C VAL A 66 2.84 19.24 -5.37
N GLN A 67 3.21 20.01 -6.41
CA GLN A 67 4.53 19.87 -7.02
C GLN A 67 5.65 20.25 -6.05
N GLU A 68 5.48 21.34 -5.31
CA GLU A 68 6.46 21.73 -4.29
C GLU A 68 6.54 20.72 -3.17
N PHE A 69 5.40 20.21 -2.72
CA PHE A 69 5.35 19.20 -1.67
C PHE A 69 6.16 17.96 -2.07
N LEU A 70 5.96 17.47 -3.30
CA LEU A 70 6.67 16.29 -3.80
C LEU A 70 8.16 16.55 -4.00
N LYS A 71 8.54 17.75 -4.40
CA LYS A 71 9.96 18.14 -4.57
C LYS A 71 10.72 18.20 -3.25
N ARG A 72 10.05 18.58 -2.15
CA ARG A 72 10.67 18.66 -0.82
C ARG A 72 10.86 17.31 -0.16
N ARG A 73 10.30 16.26 -0.75
CA ARG A 73 10.46 14.90 -0.26
C ARG A 73 11.77 14.33 -0.75
N ASP A 74 12.69 14.09 0.18
CA ASP A 74 13.96 13.44 -0.15
C ASP A 74 13.74 12.00 -0.55
N VAL A 75 13.00 11.25 0.27
CA VAL A 75 12.76 9.82 0.07
C VAL A 75 11.32 9.51 0.50
N PRO A 76 10.57 8.71 -0.26
CA PRO A 76 9.23 8.31 0.16
C PRO A 76 9.25 7.61 1.52
N PRO A 77 8.21 7.80 2.36
CA PRO A 77 8.20 7.24 3.72
C PRO A 77 8.44 5.73 3.78
N VAL A 78 7.89 4.97 2.86
CA VAL A 78 8.07 3.52 2.80
C VAL A 78 9.53 3.14 2.51
N THR A 79 10.15 3.85 1.58
CA THR A 79 11.56 3.63 1.23
C THR A 79 12.46 3.88 2.43
N LYS A 80 12.19 4.96 3.16
CA LYS A 80 12.92 5.31 4.38
C LYS A 80 12.73 4.26 5.46
N ALA A 81 11.49 3.83 5.69
CA ALA A 81 11.18 2.79 6.68
C ALA A 81 11.88 1.48 6.36
N ALA A 82 12.05 1.15 5.08
CA ALA A 82 12.74 -0.05 4.64
C ALA A 82 14.26 0.07 4.68
N GLY A 83 14.81 1.25 4.97
CA GLY A 83 16.26 1.47 5.06
C GLY A 83 16.95 1.65 3.72
N PHE A 84 16.21 1.94 2.65
CA PHE A 84 16.79 2.17 1.33
C PHE A 84 17.08 3.66 1.12
N LYS A 85 18.14 3.96 0.39
CA LYS A 85 18.53 5.34 0.10
C LYS A 85 17.72 5.97 -1.01
N SER A 86 17.13 5.16 -1.89
CA SER A 86 16.33 5.67 -3.01
C SER A 86 15.13 4.78 -3.27
N TRP A 87 14.07 5.39 -3.77
CA TRP A 87 12.89 4.69 -4.26
C TRP A 87 13.25 3.71 -5.37
N ARG A 88 14.15 4.13 -6.27
CA ARG A 88 14.53 3.32 -7.43
C ARG A 88 15.15 1.98 -7.05
N SER A 89 16.03 1.97 -6.05
CA SER A 89 16.61 0.71 -5.59
C SER A 89 15.60 -0.13 -4.80
N PHE A 90 14.71 0.51 -4.04
CA PHE A 90 13.68 -0.17 -3.27
C PHE A 90 12.66 -0.85 -4.19
N VAL A 91 12.18 -0.16 -5.21
CA VAL A 91 11.08 -0.60 -6.05
C VAL A 91 11.41 -1.80 -6.95
N LYS A 92 12.68 -2.00 -7.26
CA LYS A 92 13.11 -3.06 -8.19
C LYS A 92 12.57 -4.45 -7.86
N LYS A 93 12.50 -4.79 -6.58
CA LYS A 93 12.04 -6.10 -6.11
C LYS A 93 10.77 -6.01 -5.28
N ALA A 94 10.05 -4.92 -5.39
CA ALA A 94 8.84 -4.68 -4.63
C ALA A 94 7.58 -5.02 -5.44
N ARG A 95 6.47 -5.19 -4.73
CA ARG A 95 5.12 -5.24 -5.30
C ARG A 95 4.23 -4.34 -4.47
N ALA A 96 3.25 -3.73 -5.10
CA ALA A 96 2.28 -2.90 -4.43
C ALA A 96 0.90 -3.52 -4.51
N TYR A 97 0.16 -3.38 -3.43
CA TYR A 97 -1.24 -3.79 -3.32
C TYR A 97 -2.02 -2.61 -2.77
N GLY A 98 -3.24 -2.45 -3.23
CA GLY A 98 -4.12 -1.41 -2.72
C GLY A 98 -5.48 -1.99 -2.39
N ILE A 99 -6.14 -1.43 -1.38
CA ILE A 99 -7.52 -1.77 -1.06
C ILE A 99 -8.29 -0.47 -0.93
N SER A 100 -9.37 -0.36 -1.71
CA SER A 100 -10.29 0.77 -1.64
C SER A 100 -11.60 0.29 -1.05
N PHE A 101 -11.95 0.80 0.13
CA PHE A 101 -13.25 0.53 0.76
C PHE A 101 -14.20 1.66 0.38
N LEU A 102 -15.08 1.38 -0.55
CA LEU A 102 -16.07 2.34 -1.04
C LEU A 102 -17.44 2.00 -0.45
N GLU A 103 -18.41 2.89 -0.65
CA GLU A 103 -19.76 2.70 -0.14
C GLU A 103 -20.44 1.46 -0.72
N ASP A 104 -20.23 1.22 -2.01
CA ASP A 104 -20.92 0.18 -2.77
C ASP A 104 -20.09 -1.04 -3.10
N LYS A 105 -18.77 -1.00 -2.82
CA LYS A 105 -17.86 -2.12 -3.14
C LYS A 105 -16.50 -1.98 -2.47
N ILE A 106 -15.75 -3.06 -2.50
CA ILE A 106 -14.35 -3.09 -2.09
C ILE A 106 -13.53 -3.46 -3.33
N ILE A 107 -12.49 -2.69 -3.62
CA ILE A 107 -11.62 -2.94 -4.77
C ILE A 107 -10.22 -3.28 -4.28
N VAL A 108 -9.68 -4.41 -4.74
CA VAL A 108 -8.29 -4.79 -4.49
C VAL A 108 -7.51 -4.62 -5.79
N THR A 109 -6.43 -3.87 -5.73
CA THR A 109 -5.51 -3.64 -6.86
C THR A 109 -4.17 -4.26 -6.55
N MET A 110 -3.48 -4.75 -7.58
CA MET A 110 -2.19 -5.42 -7.44
C MET A 110 -1.27 -5.01 -8.58
N SER A 111 -0.02 -4.70 -8.24
CA SER A 111 0.98 -4.38 -9.26
C SER A 111 1.66 -5.65 -9.76
N GLY A 112 2.24 -5.56 -10.96
CA GLY A 112 3.24 -6.49 -11.43
C GLY A 112 4.64 -6.06 -10.99
N PRO A 113 5.69 -6.62 -11.60
CA PRO A 113 7.07 -6.16 -11.38
C PRO A 113 7.22 -4.70 -11.75
N SER A 114 8.15 -4.00 -11.10
CA SER A 114 8.41 -2.60 -11.42
C SER A 114 8.89 -2.43 -12.87
N LYS A 115 8.45 -1.35 -13.49
CA LYS A 115 8.85 -0.98 -14.86
C LYS A 115 9.34 0.46 -14.85
N GLY A 116 10.59 0.70 -15.24
CA GLY A 116 11.16 2.04 -15.28
C GLY A 116 11.15 2.77 -13.95
N GLY A 117 11.24 2.06 -12.84
CA GLY A 117 11.19 2.65 -11.51
C GLY A 117 9.78 2.92 -10.96
N TRP A 118 8.76 2.35 -11.58
CA TRP A 118 7.37 2.53 -11.19
C TRP A 118 6.69 1.21 -10.87
N LEU A 119 5.78 1.24 -9.88
CA LEU A 119 4.86 0.15 -9.60
C LEU A 119 3.50 0.54 -10.16
N VAL A 120 3.04 -0.18 -11.16
CA VAL A 120 1.78 0.09 -11.84
C VAL A 120 0.82 -1.05 -11.59
N TYR A 121 -0.40 -0.72 -11.20
CA TYR A 121 -1.44 -1.73 -10.98
C TYR A 121 -1.85 -2.37 -12.29
N ASP A 122 -1.95 -3.70 -12.27
CA ASP A 122 -2.35 -4.50 -13.42
C ASP A 122 -3.88 -4.62 -13.43
N PRO A 123 -4.56 -4.08 -14.46
CA PRO A 123 -6.02 -4.17 -14.54
C PRO A 123 -6.54 -5.61 -14.52
N LYS A 124 -5.77 -6.55 -15.02
CA LYS A 124 -6.15 -7.97 -15.05
C LYS A 124 -6.16 -8.61 -13.68
N LYS A 125 -5.46 -8.02 -12.71
CA LYS A 125 -5.37 -8.51 -11.33
C LYS A 125 -6.34 -7.79 -10.40
N THR A 126 -7.07 -6.80 -10.88
CA THR A 126 -8.03 -6.06 -10.05
C THR A 126 -9.22 -6.96 -9.69
N LYS A 127 -9.57 -6.96 -8.40
CA LYS A 127 -10.71 -7.73 -7.88
C LYS A 127 -11.71 -6.78 -7.20
N GLU A 128 -13.00 -7.06 -7.39
CA GLU A 128 -14.06 -6.31 -6.75
C GLU A 128 -14.88 -7.24 -5.86
N PHE A 129 -15.31 -6.73 -4.72
CA PHE A 129 -16.11 -7.47 -3.75
C PHE A 129 -17.30 -6.62 -3.33
N PRO A 130 -18.42 -7.26 -2.92
CA PRO A 130 -19.52 -6.53 -2.27
C PRO A 130 -19.02 -5.81 -1.01
N PRO A 131 -19.67 -4.69 -0.61
CA PRO A 131 -19.17 -3.86 0.49
C PRO A 131 -19.16 -4.55 1.85
N ASN A 132 -19.95 -5.60 2.03
CA ASN A 132 -20.04 -6.35 3.28
C ASN A 132 -19.20 -7.62 3.30
N THR A 133 -18.29 -7.79 2.33
CA THR A 133 -17.40 -8.95 2.29
C THR A 133 -16.49 -8.95 3.54
N PRO A 134 -16.36 -10.10 4.23
CA PRO A 134 -15.45 -10.18 5.36
C PRO A 134 -14.02 -9.79 4.98
N LEU A 135 -13.34 -9.06 5.87
CA LEU A 135 -11.98 -8.58 5.61
C LEU A 135 -11.02 -9.73 5.30
N GLU A 136 -11.18 -10.86 5.98
CA GLU A 136 -10.35 -12.06 5.78
C GLU A 136 -10.39 -12.53 4.31
N GLU A 137 -11.55 -12.47 3.68
CA GLU A 137 -11.68 -12.86 2.27
C GLU A 137 -10.96 -11.89 1.34
N VAL A 138 -11.07 -10.61 1.63
CA VAL A 138 -10.40 -9.54 0.85
C VAL A 138 -8.89 -9.69 0.96
N VAL A 139 -8.38 -9.85 2.16
CA VAL A 139 -6.94 -9.99 2.42
C VAL A 139 -6.40 -11.30 1.84
N ARG A 140 -7.21 -12.34 1.81
CA ARG A 140 -6.80 -13.64 1.26
C ARG A 140 -6.40 -13.56 -0.21
N VAL A 141 -7.06 -12.70 -0.98
CA VAL A 141 -6.71 -12.51 -2.39
C VAL A 141 -5.29 -11.96 -2.53
N ILE A 142 -4.91 -11.02 -1.67
CA ILE A 142 -3.56 -10.48 -1.61
C ILE A 142 -2.59 -11.58 -1.17
N TRP A 143 -2.96 -12.33 -0.14
CA TRP A 143 -2.16 -13.42 0.40
C TRP A 143 -1.84 -14.49 -0.64
N GLU A 144 -2.82 -14.89 -1.44
CA GLU A 144 -2.62 -15.88 -2.51
C GLU A 144 -1.65 -15.36 -3.58
N ASP A 145 -1.74 -14.08 -3.94
CA ASP A 145 -0.79 -13.49 -4.88
C ASP A 145 0.62 -13.45 -4.29
N LEU A 146 0.75 -13.12 -3.01
CA LEU A 146 2.05 -13.12 -2.31
C LEU A 146 2.66 -14.53 -2.31
N ARG A 147 1.86 -15.54 -2.06
CA ARG A 147 2.34 -16.94 -2.04
C ARG A 147 2.82 -17.40 -3.40
N SER A 148 2.27 -16.83 -4.47
CA SER A 148 2.66 -17.18 -5.83
C SER A 148 3.87 -16.38 -6.34
N THR A 149 4.44 -15.51 -5.50
CA THR A 149 5.57 -14.65 -5.88
C THR A 149 6.73 -14.87 -4.90
N PRO A 150 7.51 -15.95 -5.07
CA PRO A 150 8.56 -16.33 -4.11
C PRO A 150 9.60 -15.26 -3.82
N GLU A 151 9.96 -14.44 -4.79
CA GLU A 151 10.98 -13.40 -4.63
C GLU A 151 10.62 -12.35 -3.57
N LEU A 152 9.34 -12.20 -3.25
CA LEU A 152 8.89 -11.24 -2.23
C LEU A 152 9.20 -11.70 -0.80
N TRP A 153 9.43 -13.01 -0.63
CA TRP A 153 9.70 -13.63 0.67
C TRP A 153 11.18 -13.68 1.00
N GLU A 154 12.04 -13.45 0.00
CA GLU A 154 13.48 -13.51 0.17
C GLU A 154 13.99 -12.22 0.80
N GLU A 155 14.79 -12.34 1.86
CA GLU A 155 15.49 -11.19 2.43
C GLU A 155 16.66 -10.80 1.52
N ASP A 156 16.92 -9.50 1.45
CA ASP A 156 18.08 -9.03 0.70
C ASP A 156 19.37 -9.52 1.38
N ALA A 157 20.34 -9.92 0.56
CA ALA A 157 21.66 -10.26 1.06
C ALA A 157 22.30 -9.03 1.70
N PRO A 158 22.98 -9.18 2.82
CA PRO A 158 23.64 -8.05 3.47
C PRO A 158 24.78 -7.49 2.62
#